data_3d8763109fdbd0532c3603549eaeb882
#
_entry.id   3d8763109fdbd0532c3603549eaeb882
#
_cell.length_a   1.000
_cell.length_b   1.000
_cell.length_c   1.000
_cell.angle_alpha   90.00
_cell.angle_beta   90.00
_cell.angle_gamma   90.00
#
_symmetry.space_group_name_H-M   'P 1'
#
loop_
_entity.id
_entity.type
_entity.pdbx_description
1 polymer ?
#
loop_
_entity_poly.entity_id
_entity_poly.type
_entity_poly.pdbx_seq_one_letter_code
_entity_poly.pdbx_strand_id
1 'polypeptide(L)'
;VRSIISISVLTGIWCCCFIIVSVILMNKKRFKVLSANNGHALYLQYGDIFNANEVREPGKHRNIVIPVNRCFDTHVDNHIVSEQTLHGIAFKKLYASGKYTEETLALSIEKLLEKIEYENLSANEKPEGNRKPYPVGTVIDLPGNENEHYFLWALSTFDSNLKAHTSMQEYALAVQRLIESCNTESEGFSIVLPLVGTGLSRTKRDQQD
;
A
#
# COMPACT_ATOMS: atom_id res chain seq x y z
N VAL A 1 41.46 17.10 40.58
CA VAL A 1 42.00 16.68 39.27
C VAL A 1 41.54 15.27 38.91
N ARG A 2 41.72 14.23 39.77
CA ARG A 2 41.28 12.86 39.47
C ARG A 2 39.78 12.75 39.19
N SER A 3 38.93 13.41 39.96
CA SER A 3 37.48 13.38 39.79
C SER A 3 37.03 14.00 38.45
N ILE A 4 37.66 15.07 38.01
CA ILE A 4 37.36 15.74 36.74
C ILE A 4 37.72 14.82 35.57
N ILE A 5 38.89 14.18 35.63
CA ILE A 5 39.32 13.22 34.60
C ILE A 5 38.37 12.03 34.51
N SER A 6 37.94 11.51 35.66
CA SER A 6 36.96 10.38 35.67
C SER A 6 35.61 10.79 35.06
N ILE A 7 35.12 11.98 35.35
CA ILE A 7 33.85 12.48 34.75
C ILE A 7 34.02 12.67 33.25
N SER A 8 35.11 13.25 32.78
CA SER A 8 35.35 13.45 31.35
C SER A 8 35.43 12.11 30.58
N VAL A 9 36.10 11.11 31.16
CA VAL A 9 36.17 9.76 30.57
C VAL A 9 34.80 9.11 30.49
N LEU A 10 34.00 9.15 31.57
CA LEU A 10 32.64 8.61 31.60
C LEU A 10 31.73 9.29 30.58
N THR A 11 31.80 10.63 30.47
CA THR A 11 31.04 11.37 29.49
C THR A 11 31.43 10.99 28.06
N GLY A 12 32.73 10.83 27.81
CA GLY A 12 33.23 10.35 26.50
C GLY A 12 32.71 8.97 26.13
N ILE A 13 32.76 8.02 27.07
CA ILE A 13 32.21 6.67 26.85
C ILE A 13 30.72 6.76 26.56
N TRP A 14 29.97 7.52 27.33
CA TRP A 14 28.53 7.68 27.13
C TRP A 14 28.19 8.27 25.76
N CYS A 15 28.89 9.31 25.32
CA CYS A 15 28.76 9.89 23.99
C CYS A 15 29.05 8.84 22.88
N CYS A 16 30.14 8.08 23.01
CA CYS A 16 30.47 7.02 22.06
C CYS A 16 29.37 5.96 21.99
N CYS A 17 28.89 5.48 23.13
CA CYS A 17 27.77 4.51 23.17
C CYS A 17 26.52 5.08 22.52
N PHE A 18 26.16 6.34 22.79
CA PHE A 18 25.02 7.01 22.20
C PHE A 18 25.14 7.08 20.67
N ILE A 19 26.31 7.46 20.16
CA ILE A 19 26.57 7.53 18.72
C ILE A 19 26.43 6.14 18.09
N ILE A 20 27.05 5.11 18.68
CA ILE A 20 26.99 3.73 18.18
C ILE A 20 25.55 3.24 18.13
N VAL A 21 24.79 3.40 19.22
CA VAL A 21 23.38 3.01 19.28
C VAL A 21 22.55 3.78 18.24
N SER A 22 22.79 5.08 18.11
CA SER A 22 22.09 5.89 17.11
C SER A 22 22.35 5.41 15.68
N VAL A 23 23.60 5.11 15.34
CA VAL A 23 23.96 4.56 14.02
C VAL A 23 23.29 3.19 13.78
N ILE A 24 23.27 2.32 14.78
CA ILE A 24 22.62 1.01 14.68
C ILE A 24 21.10 1.19 14.46
N LEU A 25 20.46 2.08 15.21
CA LEU A 25 19.02 2.33 15.08
C LEU A 25 18.66 2.99 13.74
N MET A 26 19.47 3.94 13.27
CA MET A 26 19.27 4.58 11.96
C MET A 26 19.39 3.59 10.79
N ASN A 27 20.24 2.56 10.92
CA ASN A 27 20.37 1.51 9.91
C ASN A 27 19.29 0.40 10.02
N LYS A 28 18.51 0.41 11.09
CA LYS A 28 17.46 -0.59 11.30
C LYS A 28 16.20 -0.19 10.55
N LYS A 29 16.05 -0.70 9.33
CA LYS A 29 14.89 -0.43 8.45
C LYS A 29 13.61 -1.17 8.85
N ARG A 30 13.68 -2.21 9.70
CA ARG A 30 12.56 -3.09 10.03
C ARG A 30 12.42 -3.32 11.52
N PHE A 31 11.20 -3.17 12.02
CA PHE A 31 10.84 -3.41 13.41
C PHE A 31 9.73 -4.46 13.50
N LYS A 32 9.93 -5.46 14.34
CA LYS A 32 8.89 -6.45 14.64
C LYS A 32 7.91 -5.84 15.64
N VAL A 33 6.65 -5.68 15.24
CA VAL A 33 5.61 -5.05 16.07
C VAL A 33 4.84 -6.10 16.87
N LEU A 34 4.45 -7.19 16.20
CA LEU A 34 3.69 -8.29 16.81
C LEU A 34 4.26 -9.63 16.37
N SER A 35 4.07 -10.62 17.23
CA SER A 35 4.39 -12.02 16.95
C SER A 35 3.30 -12.90 17.52
N ALA A 36 2.68 -13.71 16.69
CA ALA A 36 1.71 -14.70 17.10
C ALA A 36 2.39 -16.06 17.31
N ASN A 37 1.75 -16.91 18.12
CA ASN A 37 2.28 -18.24 18.46
C ASN A 37 2.33 -19.22 17.27
N ASN A 38 1.56 -18.93 16.20
CA ASN A 38 1.52 -19.71 14.97
C ASN A 38 2.61 -19.36 13.95
N GLY A 39 3.63 -18.58 14.35
CA GLY A 39 4.73 -18.17 13.47
C GLY A 39 4.47 -16.91 12.64
N HIS A 40 3.24 -16.38 12.64
CA HIS A 40 2.96 -15.10 11.99
C HIS A 40 3.54 -13.93 12.76
N ALA A 41 3.98 -12.91 12.04
CA ALA A 41 4.52 -11.71 12.65
C ALA A 41 4.21 -10.46 11.79
N LEU A 42 3.92 -9.36 12.47
CA LEU A 42 3.74 -8.05 11.85
C LEU A 42 5.04 -7.26 12.00
N TYR A 43 5.49 -6.71 10.90
CA TYR A 43 6.66 -5.84 10.84
C TYR A 43 6.27 -4.46 10.34
N LEU A 44 6.79 -3.43 10.97
CA LEU A 44 6.84 -2.09 10.43
C LEU A 44 8.19 -1.88 9.76
N GLN A 45 8.18 -1.45 8.50
CA GLN A 45 9.39 -1.26 7.72
C GLN A 45 9.34 0.07 6.98
N TYR A 46 10.47 0.75 6.97
CA TYR A 46 10.70 1.90 6.08
C TYR A 46 11.37 1.40 4.78
N GLY A 47 10.76 1.70 3.64
CA GLY A 47 11.30 1.28 2.35
C GLY A 47 10.28 1.35 1.20
N ASP A 48 10.69 0.90 0.02
CA ASP A 48 9.85 0.81 -1.18
C ASP A 48 9.12 -0.55 -1.20
N ILE A 49 7.79 -0.52 -1.25
CA ILE A 49 6.95 -1.73 -1.30
C ILE A 49 7.20 -2.57 -2.58
N PHE A 50 7.69 -1.94 -3.65
CA PHE A 50 8.00 -2.62 -4.91
C PHE A 50 9.43 -3.19 -4.95
N ASN A 51 10.27 -2.91 -3.95
CA ASN A 51 11.63 -3.43 -3.91
C ASN A 51 11.68 -4.82 -3.28
N ALA A 52 11.83 -5.85 -4.11
CA ALA A 52 11.90 -7.24 -3.67
C ALA A 52 13.04 -7.52 -2.68
N ASN A 53 14.13 -6.74 -2.72
CA ASN A 53 15.27 -6.90 -1.81
C ASN A 53 15.01 -6.35 -0.41
N GLU A 54 13.98 -5.54 -0.25
CA GLU A 54 13.61 -4.96 1.05
C GLU A 54 12.63 -5.82 1.85
N VAL A 55 12.06 -6.88 1.26
CA VAL A 55 11.21 -7.82 1.97
C VAL A 55 12.02 -8.79 2.84
N ARG A 56 11.36 -9.41 3.82
CA ARG A 56 12.01 -10.32 4.75
C ARG A 56 12.59 -11.56 4.07
N GLU A 57 11.94 -12.04 3.03
CA GLU A 57 12.29 -13.25 2.31
C GLU A 57 12.46 -12.94 0.81
N PRO A 58 13.62 -12.38 0.41
CA PRO A 58 13.88 -12.06 -0.98
C PRO A 58 13.73 -13.30 -1.88
N GLY A 59 13.12 -13.12 -3.05
CA GLY A 59 12.92 -14.19 -4.02
C GLY A 59 11.74 -15.13 -3.75
N LYS A 60 11.04 -14.97 -2.62
CA LYS A 60 9.76 -15.65 -2.37
C LYS A 60 8.59 -14.83 -2.90
N HIS A 61 7.50 -15.54 -3.15
CA HIS A 61 6.22 -14.92 -3.53
C HIS A 61 5.73 -13.94 -2.46
N ARG A 62 5.14 -12.83 -2.90
CA ARG A 62 4.58 -11.81 -2.03
C ARG A 62 3.32 -11.18 -2.61
N ASN A 63 2.40 -10.85 -1.75
CA ASN A 63 1.17 -10.15 -2.09
C ASN A 63 1.32 -8.67 -1.72
N ILE A 64 1.29 -7.79 -2.72
CA ILE A 64 1.46 -6.35 -2.53
C ILE A 64 0.10 -5.69 -2.60
N VAL A 65 -0.34 -5.09 -1.51
CA VAL A 65 -1.62 -4.37 -1.47
C VAL A 65 -1.46 -3.01 -2.15
N ILE A 66 -2.26 -2.78 -3.17
CA ILE A 66 -2.31 -1.53 -3.94
C ILE A 66 -3.69 -0.88 -3.75
N PRO A 67 -3.78 0.23 -2.99
CA PRO A 67 -5.03 0.97 -2.89
C PRO A 67 -5.36 1.60 -4.24
N VAL A 68 -6.56 1.31 -4.74
CA VAL A 68 -7.08 1.82 -6.01
C VAL A 68 -8.41 2.55 -5.78
N ASN A 69 -8.89 3.30 -6.78
CA ASN A 69 -10.25 3.82 -6.72
C ASN A 69 -11.27 2.69 -6.96
N ARG A 70 -12.49 2.86 -6.47
CA ARG A 70 -13.57 1.84 -6.53
C ARG A 70 -14.00 1.48 -7.96
N CYS A 71 -13.66 2.30 -8.96
CA CYS A 71 -13.93 2.01 -10.36
C CYS A 71 -12.80 1.22 -11.04
N PHE A 72 -11.68 0.97 -10.37
CA PHE A 72 -10.51 0.28 -10.92
C PHE A 72 -10.03 0.89 -12.25
N ASP A 73 -9.96 2.22 -12.34
CA ASP A 73 -9.48 2.90 -13.54
C ASP A 73 -8.04 2.48 -13.87
N THR A 74 -7.78 2.18 -15.14
CA THR A 74 -6.47 1.68 -15.61
C THR A 74 -5.63 2.74 -16.32
N HIS A 75 -6.25 3.84 -16.72
CA HIS A 75 -5.59 4.92 -17.45
C HIS A 75 -4.77 5.81 -16.52
N VAL A 76 -3.44 5.79 -16.69
CA VAL A 76 -2.49 6.57 -15.88
C VAL A 76 -2.06 7.79 -16.65
N ASP A 77 -2.74 8.92 -16.43
CA ASP A 77 -2.65 10.16 -17.21
C ASP A 77 -2.41 11.41 -16.36
N ASN A 78 -2.24 11.25 -15.04
CA ASN A 78 -2.20 12.32 -14.04
C ASN A 78 -3.51 13.11 -13.88
N HIS A 79 -4.59 12.66 -14.53
CA HIS A 79 -5.92 13.24 -14.42
C HIS A 79 -6.86 12.32 -13.62
N ILE A 80 -7.03 11.07 -14.08
CA ILE A 80 -7.83 10.06 -13.38
C ILE A 80 -6.95 9.30 -12.39
N VAL A 81 -5.83 8.72 -12.87
CA VAL A 81 -4.86 8.04 -12.02
C VAL A 81 -3.52 8.78 -12.10
N SER A 82 -3.11 9.36 -10.98
CA SER A 82 -1.82 10.05 -10.91
C SER A 82 -0.66 9.05 -10.87
N GLU A 83 0.37 9.31 -11.68
CA GLU A 83 1.63 8.57 -11.71
C GLU A 83 2.37 8.53 -10.37
N GLN A 84 2.09 9.49 -9.48
CA GLN A 84 2.72 9.60 -8.18
C GLN A 84 2.03 8.77 -7.10
N THR A 85 0.85 8.21 -7.39
CA THR A 85 0.13 7.33 -6.48
C THR A 85 0.66 5.91 -6.56
N LEU A 86 0.48 5.12 -5.50
CA LEU A 86 0.80 3.68 -5.54
C LEU A 86 0.04 2.95 -6.65
N HIS A 87 -1.20 3.35 -6.90
CA HIS A 87 -2.02 2.88 -8.04
C HIS A 87 -1.30 3.10 -9.38
N GLY A 88 -0.95 4.35 -9.69
CA GLY A 88 -0.27 4.68 -10.94
C GLY A 88 1.11 4.05 -11.07
N ILE A 89 1.90 4.05 -9.99
CA ILE A 89 3.23 3.41 -9.96
C ILE A 89 3.11 1.90 -10.26
N ALA A 90 2.17 1.20 -9.63
CA ALA A 90 1.95 -0.22 -9.85
C ALA A 90 1.59 -0.52 -11.32
N PHE A 91 0.65 0.22 -11.88
CA PHE A 91 0.19 0.01 -13.26
C PHE A 91 1.30 0.36 -14.28
N LYS A 92 2.03 1.46 -14.07
CA LYS A 92 3.19 1.78 -14.92
C LYS A 92 4.27 0.69 -14.87
N LYS A 93 4.51 0.06 -13.72
CA LYS A 93 5.43 -1.09 -13.62
C LYS A 93 4.92 -2.28 -14.44
N LEU A 94 3.63 -2.58 -14.39
CA LEU A 94 3.01 -3.65 -15.18
C LEU A 94 3.11 -3.37 -16.70
N TYR A 95 2.88 -2.13 -17.11
CA TYR A 95 3.03 -1.73 -18.52
C TYR A 95 4.48 -1.77 -18.98
N ALA A 96 5.40 -1.24 -18.18
CA ALA A 96 6.82 -1.22 -18.49
C ALA A 96 7.46 -2.63 -18.57
N SER A 97 6.93 -3.60 -17.83
CA SER A 97 7.38 -4.99 -17.88
C SER A 97 6.90 -5.73 -19.13
N GLY A 98 5.96 -5.17 -19.89
CA GLY A 98 5.32 -5.81 -21.03
C GLY A 98 4.32 -6.91 -20.68
N LYS A 99 4.03 -7.12 -19.39
CA LYS A 99 3.06 -8.14 -18.95
C LYS A 99 1.63 -7.76 -19.32
N TYR A 100 1.31 -6.47 -19.24
CA TYR A 100 0.01 -5.91 -19.63
C TYR A 100 0.19 -4.68 -20.51
N THR A 101 -0.76 -4.49 -21.42
CA THR A 101 -1.12 -3.17 -21.97
C THR A 101 -2.26 -2.60 -21.13
N GLU A 102 -2.62 -1.34 -21.35
CA GLU A 102 -3.76 -0.74 -20.67
C GLU A 102 -5.06 -1.53 -20.92
N GLU A 103 -5.29 -1.93 -22.19
CA GLU A 103 -6.46 -2.68 -22.60
C GLU A 103 -6.50 -4.08 -21.97
N THR A 104 -5.37 -4.81 -22.00
CA THR A 104 -5.32 -6.16 -21.44
C THR A 104 -5.41 -6.16 -19.92
N LEU A 105 -4.91 -5.11 -19.26
CA LEU A 105 -5.08 -4.92 -17.82
C LEU A 105 -6.56 -4.67 -17.47
N ALA A 106 -7.22 -3.78 -18.22
CA ALA A 106 -8.65 -3.48 -18.02
C ALA A 106 -9.52 -4.74 -18.19
N LEU A 107 -9.28 -5.52 -19.23
CA LEU A 107 -9.98 -6.81 -19.45
C LEU A 107 -9.72 -7.82 -18.33
N SER A 108 -8.49 -7.90 -17.83
CA SER A 108 -8.14 -8.81 -16.73
C SER A 108 -8.84 -8.41 -15.44
N ILE A 109 -8.89 -7.12 -15.14
CA ILE A 109 -9.60 -6.58 -13.98
C ILE A 109 -11.12 -6.81 -14.12
N GLU A 110 -11.69 -6.53 -15.29
CA GLU A 110 -13.14 -6.77 -15.55
C GLU A 110 -13.51 -8.24 -15.34
N LYS A 111 -12.67 -9.16 -15.81
CA LYS A 111 -12.88 -10.60 -15.59
C LYS A 111 -12.83 -11.00 -14.11
N LEU A 112 -11.90 -10.43 -13.33
CA LEU A 112 -11.81 -10.69 -11.90
C LEU A 112 -13.01 -10.12 -11.12
N LEU A 113 -13.62 -9.06 -11.63
CA LEU A 113 -14.76 -8.38 -11.05
C LEU A 113 -16.12 -8.89 -11.56
N GLU A 114 -16.15 -9.82 -12.52
CA GLU A 114 -17.36 -10.27 -13.23
C GLU A 114 -18.52 -10.68 -12.29
N LYS A 115 -18.20 -11.27 -11.16
CA LYS A 115 -19.19 -11.78 -10.18
C LYS A 115 -19.52 -10.79 -9.06
N ILE A 116 -18.93 -9.61 -9.08
CA ILE A 116 -19.11 -8.60 -8.04
C ILE A 116 -20.10 -7.55 -8.54
N GLU A 117 -21.16 -7.33 -7.75
CA GLU A 117 -22.14 -6.29 -8.06
C GLU A 117 -21.50 -4.90 -7.98
N TYR A 118 -21.94 -4.02 -8.85
CA TYR A 118 -21.48 -2.63 -8.93
C TYR A 118 -22.65 -1.67 -9.11
N GLU A 119 -22.42 -0.42 -8.78
CA GLU A 119 -23.32 0.68 -9.08
C GLU A 119 -22.97 1.29 -10.44
N ASN A 120 -23.91 2.03 -11.05
CA ASN A 120 -23.63 2.79 -12.27
C ASN A 120 -23.68 4.27 -11.97
N LEU A 121 -22.57 4.96 -12.19
CA LEU A 121 -22.49 6.41 -12.08
C LEU A 121 -22.88 7.08 -13.42
N SER A 122 -23.62 8.19 -13.32
CA SER A 122 -23.88 9.06 -14.45
C SER A 122 -22.63 9.87 -14.84
N ALA A 123 -22.64 10.44 -16.04
CA ALA A 123 -21.57 11.35 -16.49
C ALA A 123 -21.44 12.61 -15.61
N ASN A 124 -22.51 13.02 -14.91
CA ASN A 124 -22.49 14.16 -14.00
C ASN A 124 -21.81 13.82 -12.66
N GLU A 125 -21.89 12.57 -12.23
CA GLU A 125 -21.26 12.10 -10.98
C GLU A 125 -19.78 11.79 -11.19
N LYS A 126 -19.42 11.19 -12.32
CA LYS A 126 -18.04 10.95 -12.73
C LYS A 126 -17.90 11.22 -14.23
N PRO A 127 -17.33 12.36 -14.62
CA PRO A 127 -17.29 12.78 -16.04
C PRO A 127 -16.40 11.87 -16.89
N GLU A 128 -15.32 11.32 -16.34
CA GLU A 128 -14.31 10.57 -17.09
C GLU A 128 -13.95 9.25 -16.42
N GLY A 129 -13.36 8.31 -17.17
CA GLY A 129 -12.94 6.98 -16.72
C GLY A 129 -14.09 5.99 -16.56
N ASN A 130 -13.81 4.88 -15.86
CA ASN A 130 -14.79 3.85 -15.58
C ASN A 130 -15.83 4.36 -14.57
N ARG A 131 -17.12 4.12 -14.86
CA ARG A 131 -18.28 4.57 -14.06
C ARG A 131 -18.97 3.45 -13.30
N LYS A 132 -18.30 2.35 -13.08
CA LYS A 132 -18.79 1.19 -12.34
C LYS A 132 -18.06 1.08 -10.98
N PRO A 133 -18.46 1.84 -9.94
CA PRO A 133 -17.87 1.68 -8.62
C PRO A 133 -18.31 0.37 -7.97
N TYR A 134 -17.36 -0.41 -7.56
CA TYR A 134 -17.56 -1.63 -6.78
C TYR A 134 -17.66 -1.31 -5.29
N PRO A 135 -18.16 -2.23 -4.45
CA PRO A 135 -18.25 -2.02 -3.01
C PRO A 135 -16.90 -1.63 -2.41
N VAL A 136 -16.90 -0.69 -1.46
CA VAL A 136 -15.69 -0.27 -0.76
C VAL A 136 -15.01 -1.48 -0.11
N GLY A 137 -13.69 -1.57 -0.22
CA GLY A 137 -12.93 -2.70 0.32
C GLY A 137 -12.92 -3.95 -0.55
N THR A 138 -13.52 -3.94 -1.76
CA THR A 138 -13.34 -5.02 -2.73
C THR A 138 -11.86 -5.22 -3.00
N VAL A 139 -11.40 -6.47 -2.91
CA VAL A 139 -10.03 -6.86 -3.24
C VAL A 139 -10.07 -7.82 -4.40
N ILE A 140 -9.19 -7.64 -5.37
CA ILE A 140 -8.96 -8.61 -6.45
C ILE A 140 -7.47 -8.95 -6.50
N ASP A 141 -7.17 -10.22 -6.71
CA ASP A 141 -5.81 -10.72 -6.88
C ASP A 141 -5.42 -10.64 -8.35
N LEU A 142 -4.53 -9.71 -8.67
CA LEU A 142 -3.99 -9.53 -10.01
C LEU A 142 -2.55 -10.07 -10.06
N PRO A 143 -2.24 -11.05 -10.93
CA PRO A 143 -0.88 -11.52 -11.12
C PRO A 143 0.06 -10.38 -11.52
N GLY A 144 1.07 -10.09 -10.70
CA GLY A 144 2.12 -9.10 -10.96
C GLY A 144 3.28 -9.67 -11.78
N ASN A 145 4.46 -9.14 -11.58
CA ASN A 145 5.69 -9.70 -12.14
C ASN A 145 6.07 -11.00 -11.41
N GLU A 146 7.25 -11.57 -11.75
CA GLU A 146 7.74 -12.80 -11.12
C GLU A 146 7.63 -12.74 -9.58
N ASN A 147 7.00 -13.75 -9.00
CA ASN A 147 6.79 -13.87 -7.55
C ASN A 147 6.03 -12.71 -6.89
N GLU A 148 5.22 -11.96 -7.65
CA GLU A 148 4.42 -10.87 -7.13
C GLU A 148 2.96 -11.03 -7.53
N HIS A 149 2.05 -10.83 -6.58
CA HIS A 149 0.63 -10.60 -6.82
C HIS A 149 0.26 -9.22 -6.29
N TYR A 150 -0.58 -8.53 -7.01
CA TYR A 150 -1.10 -7.23 -6.62
C TYR A 150 -2.53 -7.40 -6.12
N PHE A 151 -2.72 -7.23 -4.82
CA PHE A 151 -4.03 -7.14 -4.23
C PHE A 151 -4.57 -5.73 -4.45
N LEU A 152 -5.31 -5.55 -5.55
CA LEU A 152 -5.94 -4.27 -5.87
C LEU A 152 -7.12 -4.06 -4.91
N TRP A 153 -7.00 -3.08 -4.05
CA TRP A 153 -7.93 -2.80 -2.97
C TRP A 153 -8.72 -1.53 -3.23
N ALA A 154 -10.03 -1.68 -3.50
CA ALA A 154 -10.96 -0.58 -3.79
C ALA A 154 -11.20 0.29 -2.55
N LEU A 155 -10.60 1.48 -2.52
CA LEU A 155 -10.61 2.34 -1.33
C LEU A 155 -11.37 3.64 -1.54
N SER A 156 -11.10 4.38 -2.62
CA SER A 156 -11.61 5.74 -2.81
C SER A 156 -12.64 5.84 -3.92
N THR A 157 -13.57 6.78 -3.76
CA THR A 157 -14.50 7.23 -4.81
C THR A 157 -14.04 8.58 -5.35
N PHE A 158 -14.34 8.87 -6.61
CA PHE A 158 -14.18 10.20 -7.16
C PHE A 158 -15.49 10.99 -7.10
N ASP A 159 -15.39 12.29 -6.82
CA ASP A 159 -16.48 13.25 -7.02
C ASP A 159 -16.53 13.75 -8.46
N SER A 160 -17.48 14.65 -8.74
CA SER A 160 -17.63 15.28 -10.06
C SER A 160 -16.42 16.12 -10.50
N ASN A 161 -15.51 16.46 -9.59
CA ASN A 161 -14.26 17.15 -9.87
C ASN A 161 -13.05 16.20 -9.94
N LEU A 162 -13.29 14.89 -9.99
CA LEU A 162 -12.28 13.84 -9.98
C LEU A 162 -11.36 13.87 -8.73
N LYS A 163 -11.88 14.36 -7.60
CA LYS A 163 -11.15 14.31 -6.33
C LYS A 163 -11.50 13.03 -5.59
N ALA A 164 -10.48 12.32 -5.15
CA ALA A 164 -10.63 11.10 -4.40
C ALA A 164 -11.12 11.37 -2.96
N HIS A 165 -12.13 10.63 -2.53
CA HIS A 165 -12.69 10.71 -1.18
C HIS A 165 -12.84 9.32 -0.58
N THR A 166 -12.67 9.24 0.73
CA THR A 166 -12.98 8.06 1.54
C THR A 166 -13.39 8.55 2.92
N SER A 167 -14.59 8.21 3.36
CA SER A 167 -15.02 8.50 4.74
C SER A 167 -14.32 7.57 5.73
N MET A 168 -14.26 7.94 7.01
CA MET A 168 -13.65 7.11 8.03
C MET A 168 -14.39 5.78 8.21
N GLN A 169 -15.71 5.76 8.02
CA GLN A 169 -16.52 4.55 8.08
C GLN A 169 -16.21 3.61 6.92
N GLU A 170 -16.12 4.14 5.69
CA GLU A 170 -15.71 3.38 4.51
C GLU A 170 -14.28 2.86 4.64
N TYR A 171 -13.37 3.67 5.18
CA TYR A 171 -12.00 3.24 5.44
C TYR A 171 -11.95 2.06 6.42
N ALA A 172 -12.67 2.13 7.54
CA ALA A 172 -12.72 1.05 8.51
C ALA A 172 -13.29 -0.25 7.90
N LEU A 173 -14.38 -0.13 7.13
CA LEU A 173 -14.95 -1.27 6.40
C LEU A 173 -14.00 -1.83 5.34
N ALA A 174 -13.31 -0.96 4.62
CA ALA A 174 -12.32 -1.38 3.62
C ALA A 174 -11.16 -2.16 4.25
N VAL A 175 -10.65 -1.70 5.40
CA VAL A 175 -9.59 -2.39 6.14
C VAL A 175 -10.06 -3.76 6.63
N GLN A 176 -11.27 -3.85 7.18
CA GLN A 176 -11.84 -5.13 7.60
C GLN A 176 -11.88 -6.13 6.43
N ARG A 177 -12.44 -5.72 5.30
CA ARG A 177 -12.53 -6.57 4.10
C ARG A 177 -11.17 -6.95 3.54
N LEU A 178 -10.20 -6.03 3.57
CA LEU A 178 -8.83 -6.34 3.18
C LEU A 178 -8.23 -7.45 4.06
N ILE A 179 -8.42 -7.36 5.38
CA ILE A 179 -7.91 -8.39 6.31
C ILE A 179 -8.58 -9.75 6.02
N GLU A 180 -9.89 -9.76 5.76
CA GLU A 180 -10.63 -10.96 5.39
C GLU A 180 -10.08 -11.58 4.09
N SER A 181 -9.90 -10.78 3.02
CA SER A 181 -9.32 -11.25 1.76
C SER A 181 -7.87 -11.72 1.93
N CYS A 182 -7.05 -11.01 2.69
CA CYS A 182 -5.69 -11.43 2.99
C CYS A 182 -5.64 -12.79 3.69
N ASN A 183 -6.59 -13.05 4.61
CA ASN A 183 -6.65 -14.30 5.33
C ASN A 183 -7.08 -15.49 4.46
N THR A 184 -7.89 -15.24 3.43
CA THR A 184 -8.42 -16.29 2.53
C THR A 184 -7.60 -16.50 1.27
N GLU A 185 -7.02 -15.44 0.71
CA GLU A 185 -6.46 -15.45 -0.64
C GLU A 185 -4.93 -15.34 -0.68
N SER A 186 -4.27 -15.09 0.46
CA SER A 186 -2.81 -14.88 0.48
C SER A 186 -1.97 -16.13 0.20
N GLU A 187 -2.60 -17.32 0.16
CA GLU A 187 -1.90 -18.61 -0.01
C GLU A 187 -0.73 -18.83 0.98
N GLY A 188 -0.77 -18.15 2.12
CA GLY A 188 0.30 -18.20 3.14
C GLY A 188 1.55 -17.38 2.81
N PHE A 189 1.55 -16.63 1.71
CA PHE A 189 2.65 -15.74 1.35
C PHE A 189 2.63 -14.43 2.12
N SER A 190 3.79 -13.77 2.16
CA SER A 190 3.94 -12.50 2.85
C SER A 190 3.08 -11.40 2.20
N ILE A 191 2.38 -10.65 3.03
CA ILE A 191 1.58 -9.51 2.61
C ILE A 191 2.37 -8.23 2.88
N VAL A 192 2.48 -7.38 1.86
CA VAL A 192 3.11 -6.06 1.95
C VAL A 192 2.01 -5.01 1.87
N LEU A 193 1.76 -4.34 2.98
CA LEU A 193 0.73 -3.32 3.10
C LEU A 193 1.37 -1.92 3.19
N PRO A 194 1.04 -0.98 2.29
CA PRO A 194 1.51 0.39 2.41
C PRO A 194 0.83 1.12 3.58
N LEU A 195 1.47 2.16 4.09
CA LEU A 195 0.79 3.09 4.99
C LEU A 195 -0.23 3.89 4.18
N VAL A 196 -1.51 3.73 4.51
CA VAL A 196 -2.63 4.33 3.78
C VAL A 196 -3.27 5.44 4.61
N GLY A 197 -3.82 6.47 3.96
CA GLY A 197 -4.53 7.57 4.62
C GLY A 197 -3.71 8.84 4.81
N THR A 198 -2.40 8.82 4.52
CA THR A 198 -1.51 10.00 4.63
C THR A 198 -1.21 10.67 3.27
N GLY A 199 -1.75 10.14 2.17
CA GLY A 199 -1.48 10.58 0.80
C GLY A 199 -2.62 11.37 0.15
N LEU A 200 -2.69 11.30 -1.18
CA LEU A 200 -3.69 12.00 -2.00
C LEU A 200 -5.15 11.56 -1.73
N SER A 201 -5.37 10.40 -1.16
CA SER A 201 -6.68 9.96 -0.64
C SER A 201 -6.92 10.62 0.72
N ARG A 202 -7.32 11.87 0.70
CA ARG A 202 -7.55 12.67 1.91
C ARG A 202 -8.70 12.10 2.73
N THR A 203 -8.39 11.47 3.85
CA THR A 203 -9.36 11.33 4.93
C THR A 203 -9.53 12.71 5.56
N LYS A 204 -10.76 13.13 5.88
CA LYS A 204 -11.08 14.47 6.42
C LYS A 204 -10.30 14.88 7.69
N ARG A 205 -9.44 14.02 8.21
CA ARG A 205 -8.67 14.24 9.44
C ARG A 205 -7.45 15.14 9.24
N ASP A 206 -6.93 15.26 8.01
CA ASP A 206 -5.74 16.06 7.72
C ASP A 206 -6.01 17.57 7.56
N GLN A 207 -7.21 18.03 7.89
CA GLN A 207 -7.58 19.44 7.82
C GLN A 207 -7.76 20.10 9.20
N GLN A 208 -7.48 19.41 10.31
CA GLN A 208 -7.73 19.92 11.67
C GLN A 208 -6.52 19.86 12.62
N ASP A 209 -5.34 19.43 12.18
CA ASP A 209 -4.12 19.46 13.00
C ASP A 209 -3.05 20.34 12.36
#